data_e9e9b25220c8efd68cf738e53f6f55e2
#
_entry.id   e9e9b25220c8efd68cf738e53f6f55e2
#
_cell.length_a   1.000
_cell.length_b   1.000
_cell.length_c   1.000
_cell.angle_alpha   90.00
_cell.angle_beta   90.00
_cell.angle_gamma   90.00
#
_symmetry.space_group_name_H-M   'P 1'
#
loop_
_entity.id
_entity.type
_entity.pdbx_description
1 polymer ?
#
loop_
_entity_poly.entity_id
_entity_poly.type
_entity_poly.pdbx_seq_one_letter_code
_entity_poly.pdbx_strand_id
1 'polypeptide(L)'
;FEALRLGELREKFAHAEPIVRMANMMTFDITAIRAADATGNAAAQPFGLTGEEACQLMWYAGMNEKMSSVSIAEYNPDLDDQHYSTGAIISTMIWYFIEGFYNRKDTGQFNSDQYTKYTVSFEGTDDTMTFFKSKLTEKWWMLVNYGENFMDRAYIPCSYEDYTIATHGDFPERWIKAQGKLI
;
A
#
# COMPACT_ATOMS: atom_id res chain seq x y z
N PHE A 1 2.89 -15.07 -3.62
CA PHE A 1 3.78 -13.97 -4.01
C PHE A 1 3.02 -13.04 -4.94
N GLU A 2 3.05 -11.75 -4.65
CA GLU A 2 2.45 -10.70 -5.47
C GLU A 2 3.57 -9.74 -5.89
N ALA A 3 3.62 -9.38 -7.16
CA ALA A 3 4.62 -8.48 -7.70
C ALA A 3 3.95 -7.42 -8.54
N LEU A 4 4.31 -6.15 -8.30
CA LEU A 4 3.96 -5.03 -9.15
C LEU A 4 5.17 -4.67 -10.02
N ARG A 5 4.99 -4.63 -11.31
CA ARG A 5 6.01 -4.12 -12.22
C ARG A 5 6.07 -2.59 -12.14
N LEU A 6 7.26 -2.02 -12.35
CA LEU A 6 7.46 -0.57 -12.27
C LEU A 6 6.51 0.22 -13.20
N GLY A 7 6.21 -0.30 -14.39
CA GLY A 7 5.25 0.32 -15.31
C GLY A 7 3.83 0.38 -14.75
N GLU A 8 3.35 -0.74 -14.20
CA GLU A 8 2.03 -0.83 -13.55
C GLU A 8 1.95 0.08 -12.33
N LEU A 9 3.02 0.10 -11.51
CA LEU A 9 3.11 0.98 -10.36
C LEU A 9 3.01 2.45 -10.77
N ARG A 10 3.68 2.88 -11.84
CA ARG A 10 3.66 4.27 -12.31
C ARG A 10 2.34 4.68 -12.94
N GLU A 11 1.68 3.77 -13.64
CA GLU A 11 0.36 4.05 -14.22
C GLU A 11 -0.67 4.38 -13.13
N LYS A 12 -0.59 3.68 -11.99
CA LYS A 12 -1.53 3.84 -10.89
C LYS A 12 -0.80 3.76 -9.53
N PHE A 13 0.07 4.74 -9.27
CA PHE A 13 0.92 4.73 -8.07
C PHE A 13 0.12 4.61 -6.76
N ALA A 14 -1.08 5.18 -6.70
CA ALA A 14 -1.97 5.08 -5.56
C ALA A 14 -2.41 3.62 -5.24
N HIS A 15 -2.30 2.69 -6.20
CA HIS A 15 -2.60 1.27 -5.98
C HIS A 15 -1.57 0.55 -5.09
N ALA A 16 -0.38 1.14 -4.90
CA ALA A 16 0.59 0.64 -3.93
C ALA A 16 0.11 0.81 -2.48
N GLU A 17 -0.70 1.85 -2.18
CA GLU A 17 -1.14 2.16 -0.82
C GLU A 17 -1.87 0.99 -0.15
N PRO A 18 -2.93 0.39 -0.73
CA PRO A 18 -3.60 -0.76 -0.12
C PRO A 18 -2.68 -1.97 0.07
N ILE A 19 -1.69 -2.18 -0.82
CA ILE A 19 -0.72 -3.28 -0.70
C ILE A 19 0.23 -3.03 0.48
N VAL A 20 0.79 -1.83 0.57
CA VAL A 20 1.66 -1.44 1.68
C VAL A 20 0.90 -1.51 3.01
N ARG A 21 -0.38 -1.16 3.03
CA ARG A 21 -1.25 -1.21 4.21
C ARG A 21 -1.57 -2.64 4.70
N MET A 22 -1.33 -3.67 3.88
CA MET A 22 -1.42 -5.07 4.30
C MET A 22 -0.19 -5.55 5.07
N ALA A 23 0.96 -4.87 4.93
CA ALA A 23 2.23 -5.29 5.49
C ALA A 23 2.39 -4.89 6.96
N ASN A 24 3.08 -5.72 7.73
CA ASN A 24 3.51 -5.42 9.10
C ASN A 24 4.97 -4.94 9.15
N MET A 25 5.74 -5.26 8.13
CA MET A 25 7.14 -4.88 7.98
C MET A 25 7.43 -4.52 6.52
N MET A 26 8.29 -3.54 6.31
CA MET A 26 8.76 -3.13 4.98
C MET A 26 10.29 -3.14 4.94
N THR A 27 10.86 -3.72 3.90
CA THR A 27 12.27 -3.55 3.56
C THR A 27 12.36 -2.77 2.25
N PHE A 28 13.11 -1.68 2.27
CA PHE A 28 13.37 -0.87 1.08
C PHE A 28 14.83 -1.03 0.69
N ASP A 29 15.07 -1.53 -0.51
CA ASP A 29 16.40 -1.64 -1.09
C ASP A 29 16.69 -0.39 -1.94
N ILE A 30 17.77 0.33 -1.64
CA ILE A 30 18.14 1.57 -2.32
C ILE A 30 18.44 1.32 -3.80
N THR A 31 18.83 0.11 -4.18
CA THR A 31 19.04 -0.24 -5.60
C THR A 31 17.76 -0.19 -6.44
N ALA A 32 16.59 -0.13 -5.79
CA ALA A 32 15.31 0.09 -6.46
C ALA A 32 15.13 1.52 -6.99
N ILE A 33 15.93 2.49 -6.50
CA ILE A 33 15.94 3.87 -7.00
C ILE A 33 16.89 3.95 -8.20
N ARG A 34 16.50 4.65 -9.26
CA ARG A 34 17.34 4.83 -10.44
C ARG A 34 18.65 5.55 -10.10
N ALA A 35 19.72 5.21 -10.80
CA ALA A 35 21.06 5.78 -10.58
C ALA A 35 21.14 7.31 -10.75
N ALA A 36 20.24 7.91 -11.52
CA ALA A 36 20.19 9.36 -11.68
C ALA A 36 19.82 10.10 -10.38
N ASP A 37 19.13 9.43 -9.45
CA ASP A 37 18.69 9.98 -8.17
C ASP A 37 19.52 9.42 -6.99
N ALA A 38 19.98 8.15 -7.06
CA ALA A 38 20.70 7.48 -5.97
C ALA A 38 21.89 6.66 -6.50
N THR A 39 23.08 7.23 -6.38
CA THR A 39 24.35 6.59 -6.80
C THR A 39 25.00 5.80 -5.67
N GLY A 40 24.66 6.04 -4.43
CA GLY A 40 25.29 5.51 -3.22
C GLY A 40 25.02 4.02 -2.96
N ASN A 41 25.15 3.18 -3.98
CA ASN A 41 25.02 1.71 -3.86
C ASN A 41 25.86 1.00 -4.94
N ALA A 42 26.25 -0.26 -4.70
CA ALA A 42 27.10 -1.04 -5.60
C ALA A 42 26.39 -1.55 -6.86
N ALA A 43 25.07 -1.51 -6.91
CA ALA A 43 24.24 -2.05 -7.98
C ALA A 43 23.29 -1.01 -8.60
N ALA A 44 23.74 0.26 -8.65
CA ALA A 44 22.96 1.35 -9.21
C ALA A 44 22.50 1.07 -10.64
N GLN A 45 21.20 1.15 -10.90
CA GLN A 45 20.58 0.84 -12.19
C GLN A 45 20.07 2.11 -12.88
N PRO A 46 20.11 2.18 -14.22
CA PRO A 46 19.61 3.34 -14.97
C PRO A 46 18.09 3.51 -14.85
N PHE A 47 17.37 2.44 -14.56
CA PHE A 47 15.91 2.41 -14.39
C PHE A 47 15.59 2.01 -12.95
N GLY A 48 14.52 2.60 -12.43
CA GLY A 48 14.08 2.37 -11.06
C GLY A 48 13.06 3.41 -10.65
N LEU A 49 12.69 3.41 -9.38
CA LEU A 49 11.87 4.48 -8.77
C LEU A 49 12.62 5.82 -8.82
N THR A 50 11.89 6.91 -8.84
CA THR A 50 12.46 8.22 -8.51
C THR A 50 12.60 8.37 -6.99
N GLY A 51 13.40 9.35 -6.54
CA GLY A 51 13.49 9.68 -5.11
C GLY A 51 12.13 10.08 -4.52
N GLU A 52 11.29 10.80 -5.28
CA GLU A 52 9.95 11.18 -4.85
C GLU A 52 9.01 9.96 -4.73
N GLU A 53 9.06 9.03 -5.69
CA GLU A 53 8.28 7.78 -5.62
C GLU A 53 8.67 6.94 -4.39
N ALA A 54 9.96 6.89 -4.06
CA ALA A 54 10.46 6.23 -2.84
C ALA A 54 9.94 6.91 -1.56
N CYS A 55 9.97 8.24 -1.50
CA CYS A 55 9.40 9.02 -0.39
C CYS A 55 7.89 8.77 -0.24
N GLN A 56 7.15 8.70 -1.34
CA GLN A 56 5.71 8.44 -1.32
C GLN A 56 5.39 7.02 -0.79
N LEU A 57 6.19 6.00 -1.15
CA LEU A 57 6.04 4.66 -0.58
C LEU A 57 6.31 4.64 0.93
N MET A 58 7.30 5.41 1.38
CA MET A 58 7.60 5.55 2.81
C MET A 58 6.46 6.28 3.56
N TRP A 59 5.82 7.27 2.93
CA TRP A 59 4.60 7.89 3.46
C TRP A 59 3.47 6.86 3.63
N TYR A 60 3.21 6.02 2.60
CA TYR A 60 2.20 4.96 2.71
C TYR A 60 2.53 3.96 3.82
N ALA A 61 3.81 3.59 3.96
CA ALA A 61 4.26 2.73 5.05
C ALA A 61 4.06 3.41 6.41
N GLY A 62 4.38 4.69 6.52
CA GLY A 62 4.16 5.48 7.73
C GLY A 62 2.70 5.51 8.15
N MET A 63 1.79 5.76 7.21
CA MET A 63 0.34 5.81 7.48
C MET A 63 -0.32 4.45 7.76
N ASN A 64 0.41 3.36 7.60
CA ASN A 64 -0.11 2.02 7.89
C ASN A 64 -0.10 1.74 9.39
N GLU A 65 -1.26 1.61 10.01
CA GLU A 65 -1.44 1.35 11.45
C GLU A 65 -0.82 0.02 11.91
N LYS A 66 -0.63 -0.94 10.98
CA LYS A 66 -0.03 -2.25 11.26
C LYS A 66 1.48 -2.27 11.09
N MET A 67 2.07 -1.27 10.44
CA MET A 67 3.50 -1.23 10.16
C MET A 67 4.29 -1.09 11.47
N SER A 68 5.03 -2.13 11.81
CA SER A 68 5.83 -2.22 13.04
C SER A 68 7.29 -1.84 12.83
N SER A 69 7.81 -2.07 11.62
CA SER A 69 9.22 -1.79 11.32
C SER A 69 9.44 -1.50 9.84
N VAL A 70 10.43 -0.66 9.57
CA VAL A 70 10.93 -0.38 8.23
C VAL A 70 12.45 -0.53 8.25
N SER A 71 13.01 -1.21 7.27
CA SER A 71 14.44 -1.34 7.03
C SER A 71 14.80 -0.71 5.68
N ILE A 72 15.89 0.05 5.64
CA ILE A 72 16.48 0.56 4.41
C ILE A 72 17.84 -0.10 4.26
N ALA A 73 18.11 -0.73 3.12
CA ALA A 73 19.29 -1.54 2.88
C ALA A 73 20.06 -1.06 1.63
N GLU A 74 21.29 -1.57 1.44
CA GLU A 74 22.17 -1.37 0.28
C GLU A 74 22.70 0.06 0.12
N TYR A 75 22.59 0.94 1.10
CA TYR A 75 23.27 2.24 1.07
C TYR A 75 24.75 2.09 1.43
N ASN A 76 25.63 2.58 0.56
CA ASN A 76 27.06 2.70 0.80
C ASN A 76 27.48 4.16 0.63
N PRO A 77 27.83 4.88 1.72
CA PRO A 77 28.21 6.28 1.66
C PRO A 77 29.51 6.53 0.87
N ASP A 78 30.39 5.53 0.75
CA ASP A 78 31.65 5.66 0.00
C ASP A 78 31.43 5.68 -1.52
N LEU A 79 30.26 5.26 -1.98
CA LEU A 79 29.84 5.28 -3.39
C LEU A 79 28.92 6.45 -3.72
N ASP A 80 28.52 7.23 -2.72
CA ASP A 80 27.62 8.37 -2.94
C ASP A 80 28.37 9.53 -3.63
N ASP A 81 27.61 10.47 -4.20
CA ASP A 81 28.21 11.65 -4.82
C ASP A 81 28.77 12.61 -3.75
N GLN A 82 29.52 13.63 -4.21
CA GLN A 82 30.14 14.64 -3.35
C GLN A 82 29.13 15.45 -2.49
N HIS A 83 27.83 15.38 -2.83
CA HIS A 83 26.74 16.06 -2.12
C HIS A 83 25.95 15.12 -1.22
N TYR A 84 26.30 13.84 -1.18
CA TYR A 84 25.58 12.81 -0.46
C TYR A 84 24.09 12.75 -0.84
N SER A 85 23.82 12.83 -2.14
CA SER A 85 22.43 12.93 -2.65
C SER A 85 21.60 11.71 -2.29
N THR A 86 22.17 10.50 -2.31
CA THR A 86 21.49 9.28 -1.85
C THR A 86 21.18 9.34 -0.36
N GLY A 87 22.14 9.78 0.46
CA GLY A 87 21.95 9.97 1.90
C GLY A 87 20.84 11.00 2.20
N ALA A 88 20.75 12.08 1.41
CA ALA A 88 19.68 13.08 1.52
C ALA A 88 18.31 12.50 1.18
N ILE A 89 18.21 11.67 0.13
CA ILE A 89 16.97 10.95 -0.23
C ILE A 89 16.56 10.03 0.91
N ILE A 90 17.47 9.22 1.45
CA ILE A 90 17.19 8.31 2.59
C ILE A 90 16.66 9.11 3.80
N SER A 91 17.30 10.22 4.12
CA SER A 91 16.87 11.10 5.22
C SER A 91 15.44 11.63 4.99
N THR A 92 15.13 12.00 3.75
CA THR A 92 13.80 12.46 3.34
C THR A 92 12.77 11.31 3.41
N MET A 93 13.13 10.09 2.96
CA MET A 93 12.30 8.90 3.08
C MET A 93 11.94 8.61 4.55
N ILE A 94 12.92 8.67 5.45
CA ILE A 94 12.69 8.49 6.89
C ILE A 94 11.75 9.57 7.43
N TRP A 95 11.94 10.82 7.02
CA TRP A 95 11.06 11.91 7.42
C TRP A 95 9.62 11.69 6.94
N TYR A 96 9.41 11.28 5.69
CA TYR A 96 8.08 10.95 5.16
C TYR A 96 7.42 9.80 5.93
N PHE A 97 8.20 8.79 6.32
CA PHE A 97 7.68 7.70 7.16
C PHE A 97 7.22 8.21 8.52
N ILE A 98 8.03 9.03 9.20
CA ILE A 98 7.72 9.60 10.52
C ILE A 98 6.47 10.49 10.43
N GLU A 99 6.39 11.34 9.41
CA GLU A 99 5.22 12.20 9.20
C GLU A 99 3.96 11.38 8.92
N GLY A 100 4.08 10.34 8.08
CA GLY A 100 2.99 9.38 7.87
C GLY A 100 2.55 8.72 9.17
N PHE A 101 3.48 8.34 10.04
CA PHE A 101 3.19 7.74 11.34
C PHE A 101 2.34 8.67 12.23
N TYR A 102 2.65 9.95 12.28
CA TYR A 102 1.86 10.92 13.05
C TYR A 102 0.48 11.22 12.43
N ASN A 103 0.26 10.81 11.18
CA ASN A 103 -1.02 10.92 10.49
C ASN A 103 -1.90 9.65 10.60
N ARG A 104 -1.52 8.65 11.38
CA ARG A 104 -2.35 7.47 11.68
C ARG A 104 -3.59 7.90 12.46
N LYS A 105 -4.77 7.60 11.93
CA LYS A 105 -6.06 8.03 12.52
C LYS A 105 -7.11 6.92 12.50
N ASP A 106 -6.86 5.82 11.81
CA ASP A 106 -7.82 4.74 11.68
C ASP A 106 -7.71 3.78 12.87
N THR A 107 -8.85 3.49 13.49
CA THR A 107 -8.91 2.61 14.67
C THR A 107 -9.12 1.14 14.33
N GLY A 108 -9.46 0.82 13.07
CA GLY A 108 -9.89 -0.51 12.65
C GLY A 108 -11.24 -0.97 13.23
N GLN A 109 -11.97 -0.08 13.90
CA GLN A 109 -13.30 -0.37 14.47
C GLN A 109 -14.38 -0.05 13.43
N PHE A 110 -14.54 -0.92 12.44
CA PHE A 110 -15.41 -0.72 11.27
C PHE A 110 -16.89 -0.56 11.59
N ASN A 111 -17.34 -0.90 12.80
CA ASN A 111 -18.72 -0.70 13.25
C ASN A 111 -18.94 0.66 13.94
N SER A 112 -17.90 1.51 14.02
CA SER A 112 -17.99 2.84 14.62
C SER A 112 -18.48 3.89 13.61
N ASP A 113 -18.93 5.04 14.11
CA ASP A 113 -19.34 6.19 13.29
C ASP A 113 -18.19 6.80 12.45
N GLN A 114 -16.96 6.35 12.65
CA GLN A 114 -15.78 6.79 11.89
C GLN A 114 -15.76 6.23 10.46
N TYR A 115 -16.55 5.19 10.19
CA TYR A 115 -16.58 4.54 8.88
C TYR A 115 -17.97 4.67 8.25
N THR A 116 -17.98 4.90 6.93
CA THR A 116 -19.18 4.78 6.11
C THR A 116 -19.19 3.40 5.47
N LYS A 117 -20.28 2.66 5.69
CA LYS A 117 -20.49 1.35 5.07
C LYS A 117 -21.21 1.51 3.74
N TYR A 118 -20.72 0.85 2.71
CA TYR A 118 -21.35 0.72 1.41
C TYR A 118 -21.61 -0.75 1.12
N THR A 119 -22.78 -1.06 0.60
CA THR A 119 -23.13 -2.42 0.16
C THR A 119 -23.47 -2.37 -1.31
N VAL A 120 -22.82 -3.20 -2.11
CA VAL A 120 -23.03 -3.36 -3.55
C VAL A 120 -23.69 -4.74 -3.75
N SER A 121 -24.83 -4.79 -4.43
CA SER A 121 -25.51 -6.02 -4.82
C SER A 121 -25.27 -6.29 -6.29
N PHE A 122 -25.07 -7.54 -6.65
CA PHE A 122 -24.87 -7.95 -8.04
C PHE A 122 -26.20 -8.39 -8.67
N GLU A 123 -26.43 -7.93 -9.91
CA GLU A 123 -27.67 -8.29 -10.61
C GLU A 123 -27.72 -9.80 -10.91
N GLY A 124 -28.88 -10.40 -10.62
CA GLY A 124 -29.12 -11.83 -10.91
C GLY A 124 -28.56 -12.81 -9.88
N THR A 125 -27.96 -12.35 -8.78
CA THR A 125 -27.50 -13.18 -7.67
C THR A 125 -27.90 -12.56 -6.33
N ASP A 126 -27.84 -13.36 -5.26
CA ASP A 126 -28.01 -12.86 -3.88
C ASP A 126 -26.67 -12.37 -3.28
N ASP A 127 -25.61 -12.31 -4.09
CA ASP A 127 -24.29 -11.92 -3.64
C ASP A 127 -24.20 -10.43 -3.40
N THR A 128 -23.51 -10.07 -2.32
CA THR A 128 -23.25 -8.69 -1.95
C THR A 128 -21.81 -8.49 -1.54
N MET A 129 -21.22 -7.36 -1.95
CA MET A 129 -19.94 -6.90 -1.44
C MET A 129 -20.13 -5.74 -0.48
N THR A 130 -19.41 -5.76 0.63
CA THR A 130 -19.42 -4.68 1.61
C THR A 130 -18.09 -3.96 1.63
N PHE A 131 -18.15 -2.63 1.52
CA PHE A 131 -17.00 -1.75 1.62
C PHE A 131 -17.15 -0.80 2.81
N PHE A 132 -16.01 -0.37 3.34
CA PHE A 132 -15.92 0.61 4.41
C PHE A 132 -14.97 1.73 3.99
N LYS A 133 -15.41 2.97 4.14
CA LYS A 133 -14.59 4.16 3.91
C LYS A 133 -14.38 4.90 5.23
N SER A 134 -13.14 5.16 5.61
CA SER A 134 -12.84 6.05 6.74
C SER A 134 -13.27 7.48 6.43
N LYS A 135 -13.97 8.11 7.35
CA LYS A 135 -14.33 9.54 7.28
C LYS A 135 -13.15 10.46 7.61
N LEU A 136 -12.10 9.92 8.25
CA LEU A 136 -10.93 10.70 8.69
C LEU A 136 -9.79 10.68 7.68
N THR A 137 -9.57 9.52 7.02
CA THR A 137 -8.41 9.31 6.14
C THR A 137 -8.80 9.03 4.70
N GLU A 138 -10.08 8.83 4.44
CA GLU A 138 -10.66 8.45 3.15
C GLU A 138 -10.19 7.08 2.64
N LYS A 139 -9.43 6.32 3.42
CA LYS A 139 -9.00 4.96 3.11
C LYS A 139 -10.20 4.02 3.00
N TRP A 140 -10.05 3.01 2.16
CA TRP A 140 -11.09 2.03 1.87
C TRP A 140 -10.68 0.63 2.30
N TRP A 141 -11.66 -0.16 2.72
CA TRP A 141 -11.56 -1.60 3.00
C TRP A 141 -12.73 -2.32 2.38
N MET A 142 -12.51 -3.56 1.98
CA MET A 142 -13.59 -4.50 1.60
C MET A 142 -13.69 -5.61 2.63
N LEU A 143 -14.91 -6.06 2.88
CA LEU A 143 -15.18 -7.23 3.72
C LEU A 143 -15.08 -8.49 2.87
N VAL A 144 -14.28 -9.44 3.31
CA VAL A 144 -14.17 -10.77 2.71
C VAL A 144 -14.58 -11.79 3.77
N ASN A 145 -15.57 -12.60 3.46
CA ASN A 145 -15.97 -13.72 4.30
C ASN A 145 -15.17 -14.97 3.88
N TYR A 146 -14.70 -15.76 4.84
CA TYR A 146 -13.89 -16.94 4.58
C TYR A 146 -14.13 -18.03 5.64
N GLY A 147 -13.40 -19.15 5.58
CA GLY A 147 -13.55 -20.26 6.50
C GLY A 147 -14.77 -21.15 6.23
N GLU A 148 -15.00 -22.13 7.10
CA GLU A 148 -16.13 -23.04 6.97
C GLU A 148 -17.46 -22.27 7.05
N ASN A 149 -18.30 -22.43 6.04
CA ASN A 149 -19.58 -21.72 5.87
C ASN A 149 -19.46 -20.17 5.84
N PHE A 150 -18.30 -19.62 5.45
CA PHE A 150 -18.05 -18.19 5.37
C PHE A 150 -18.34 -17.42 6.68
N MET A 151 -18.10 -18.05 7.82
CA MET A 151 -18.38 -17.46 9.15
C MET A 151 -17.29 -16.48 9.60
N ASP A 152 -16.05 -16.65 9.12
CA ASP A 152 -14.95 -15.75 9.43
C ASP A 152 -14.96 -14.51 8.54
N ARG A 153 -14.42 -13.41 9.04
CA ARG A 153 -14.42 -12.10 8.36
C ARG A 153 -13.06 -11.46 8.36
N ALA A 154 -12.63 -11.00 7.20
CA ALA A 154 -11.42 -10.19 7.04
C ALA A 154 -11.75 -8.84 6.40
N TYR A 155 -11.16 -7.78 6.92
CA TYR A 155 -11.22 -6.44 6.34
C TYR A 155 -9.93 -6.22 5.55
N ILE A 156 -10.05 -6.28 4.23
CA ILE A 156 -8.92 -6.17 3.30
C ILE A 156 -8.80 -4.73 2.83
N PRO A 157 -7.62 -4.10 2.98
CA PRO A 157 -7.36 -2.78 2.39
C PRO A 157 -7.63 -2.79 0.89
N CYS A 158 -8.35 -1.79 0.41
CA CYS A 158 -8.66 -1.63 -1.01
C CYS A 158 -8.61 -0.15 -1.43
N SER A 159 -8.81 0.11 -2.71
CA SER A 159 -8.90 1.44 -3.29
C SER A 159 -10.36 1.83 -3.60
N TYR A 160 -10.58 3.11 -3.93
CA TYR A 160 -11.86 3.56 -4.48
C TYR A 160 -12.18 2.89 -5.83
N GLU A 161 -11.15 2.56 -6.62
CA GLU A 161 -11.33 1.87 -7.90
C GLU A 161 -11.89 0.46 -7.69
N ASP A 162 -11.46 -0.29 -6.65
CA ASP A 162 -12.04 -1.59 -6.32
C ASP A 162 -13.55 -1.47 -6.02
N TYR A 163 -13.97 -0.41 -5.32
CA TYR A 163 -15.39 -0.12 -5.11
C TYR A 163 -16.11 0.21 -6.43
N THR A 164 -15.49 1.00 -7.29
CA THR A 164 -16.07 1.38 -8.58
C THR A 164 -16.27 0.17 -9.49
N ILE A 165 -15.28 -0.74 -9.56
CA ILE A 165 -15.38 -2.01 -10.29
C ILE A 165 -16.59 -2.81 -9.80
N ALA A 166 -16.75 -2.94 -8.49
CA ALA A 166 -17.90 -3.65 -7.93
C ALA A 166 -19.25 -3.01 -8.30
N THR A 167 -19.34 -1.67 -8.29
CA THR A 167 -20.59 -0.97 -8.69
C THR A 167 -20.95 -1.14 -10.17
N HIS A 168 -19.99 -1.55 -11.02
CA HIS A 168 -20.25 -1.90 -12.43
C HIS A 168 -20.59 -3.39 -12.61
N GLY A 169 -20.68 -4.16 -11.53
CA GLY A 169 -21.09 -5.57 -11.58
C GLY A 169 -19.92 -6.55 -11.70
N ASP A 170 -18.66 -6.08 -11.62
CA ASP A 170 -17.47 -6.91 -11.71
C ASP A 170 -16.85 -7.14 -10.33
N PHE A 171 -16.16 -8.29 -10.15
CA PHE A 171 -15.42 -8.57 -8.93
C PHE A 171 -14.01 -7.96 -9.02
N PRO A 172 -13.60 -7.09 -8.07
CA PRO A 172 -12.24 -6.56 -8.03
C PRO A 172 -11.21 -7.67 -7.92
N GLU A 173 -10.11 -7.58 -8.68
CA GLU A 173 -9.05 -8.59 -8.67
C GLU A 173 -8.48 -8.83 -7.26
N ARG A 174 -8.38 -7.77 -6.46
CA ARG A 174 -7.94 -7.82 -5.06
C ARG A 174 -8.86 -8.69 -4.20
N TRP A 175 -10.17 -8.62 -4.42
CA TRP A 175 -11.13 -9.46 -3.72
C TRP A 175 -10.94 -10.94 -4.10
N ILE A 176 -10.81 -11.24 -5.40
CA ILE A 176 -10.59 -12.60 -5.89
C ILE A 176 -9.30 -13.18 -5.29
N LYS A 177 -8.21 -12.41 -5.30
CA LYS A 177 -6.93 -12.81 -4.70
C LYS A 177 -7.02 -13.03 -3.18
N ALA A 178 -7.77 -12.17 -2.47
CA ALA A 178 -7.97 -12.32 -1.04
C ALA A 178 -8.77 -13.57 -0.72
N GLN A 179 -9.86 -13.82 -1.44
CA GLN A 179 -10.68 -15.02 -1.31
C GLN A 179 -9.84 -16.30 -1.50
N GLY A 180 -9.03 -16.34 -2.56
CA GLY A 180 -8.16 -17.50 -2.84
C GLY A 180 -7.00 -17.72 -1.87
N LYS A 181 -6.64 -16.71 -1.04
CA LYS A 181 -5.61 -16.85 0.01
C LYS A 181 -6.19 -17.26 1.36
N LEU A 182 -7.48 -17.04 1.57
CA LEU A 182 -8.16 -17.29 2.85
C LEU A 182 -8.91 -18.63 2.86
N ILE A 183 -9.11 -19.26 1.68
CA ILE A 183 -9.61 -20.63 1.52
C ILE A 183 -8.44 -21.60 1.60
#